data_2ea0c72d5d13ba9015bac6c067a0a076
#
_entry.id   2ea0c72d5d13ba9015bac6c067a0a076
#
_cell.length_a   1.000
_cell.length_b   1.000
_cell.length_c   1.000
_cell.angle_alpha   90.00
_cell.angle_beta   90.00
_cell.angle_gamma   90.00
#
_symmetry.space_group_name_H-M   'P 1'
#
loop_
_entity.id
_entity.type
_entity.pdbx_description
1 polymer ?
#
loop_
_entity_poly.entity_id
_entity_poly.type
_entity_poly.pdbx_seq_one_letter_code
_entity_poly.pdbx_strand_id
1 'polypeptide(L)'
;MGSEMCIRDRPKRSRLWFNDGSCIRLRPEHRNHVWAYDFVFDRTREGRPLKCLTVVDEYTRECLVIEVARKQTSRDVLRTLAQLMLKHGVPKHIRSDNGPEFVARAVRSWLSRLGVQTLFIERGSPWENGYIESFNGKLRDELLNGEIFTTVHEARVLTAWWRRQYNHVRPHSALGYRPPAPAVSNPSIAAAS
;
A
#
# COMPACT_ATOMS: atom_id res chain seq x y z
N MET A 1 -23.01 33.74 -21.67
CA MET A 1 -22.95 33.72 -20.20
C MET A 1 -22.18 32.50 -19.79
N GLY A 2 -20.88 32.70 -19.51
CA GLY A 2 -19.98 31.64 -19.13
C GLY A 2 -20.11 31.34 -17.63
N SER A 3 -20.38 30.09 -17.29
CA SER A 3 -20.32 29.62 -15.91
C SER A 3 -18.87 29.45 -15.49
N GLU A 4 -18.36 30.38 -14.74
CA GLU A 4 -17.05 30.25 -14.06
C GLU A 4 -17.18 29.20 -12.95
N MET A 5 -16.55 28.08 -13.19
CA MET A 5 -16.41 27.00 -12.20
C MET A 5 -15.36 27.46 -11.16
N CYS A 6 -15.83 28.01 -10.03
CA CYS A 6 -14.99 28.34 -8.89
C CYS A 6 -14.32 27.09 -8.33
N ILE A 7 -13.08 26.85 -8.73
CA ILE A 7 -12.18 25.91 -8.04
C ILE A 7 -11.88 26.53 -6.68
N ARG A 8 -12.59 26.11 -5.64
CA ARG A 8 -12.22 26.45 -4.26
C ARG A 8 -10.93 25.71 -3.94
N ASP A 9 -9.81 26.40 -4.07
CA ASP A 9 -8.55 25.99 -3.47
C ASP A 9 -8.75 25.88 -1.95
N ARG A 10 -8.89 24.65 -1.47
CA ARG A 10 -8.82 24.41 -0.02
C ARG A 10 -7.39 24.77 0.41
N PRO A 11 -7.22 25.67 1.38
CA PRO A 11 -5.89 25.99 1.89
C PRO A 11 -5.24 24.68 2.35
N LYS A 12 -4.07 24.36 1.81
CA LYS A 12 -3.26 23.25 2.25
C LYS A 12 -3.05 23.45 3.75
N ARG A 13 -3.69 22.62 4.58
CA ARG A 13 -3.39 22.59 6.01
C ARG A 13 -1.90 22.37 6.13
N SER A 14 -1.20 23.32 6.76
CA SER A 14 0.21 23.16 7.12
C SER A 14 0.31 21.84 7.87
N ARG A 15 1.13 20.92 7.36
CA ARG A 15 1.44 19.68 8.09
C ARG A 15 2.16 20.14 9.34
N LEU A 16 1.53 19.97 10.50
CA LEU A 16 2.17 20.16 11.79
C LEU A 16 3.23 19.05 11.94
N TRP A 17 4.39 19.30 11.37
CA TRP A 17 5.58 18.55 11.66
C TRP A 17 6.19 19.22 12.90
N PHE A 18 5.91 18.67 14.06
CA PHE A 18 6.72 18.97 15.23
C PHE A 18 8.09 18.33 14.99
N ASN A 19 9.08 19.13 14.73
CA ASN A 19 10.48 18.73 14.59
C ASN A 19 11.15 18.63 15.98
N ASP A 20 10.36 18.36 17.00
CA ASP A 20 10.77 18.35 18.43
C ASP A 20 11.31 16.99 18.89
N GLY A 21 11.49 16.03 17.97
CA GLY A 21 11.98 14.69 18.29
C GLY A 21 10.98 13.77 19.01
N SER A 22 9.73 14.23 19.23
CA SER A 22 8.71 13.47 19.94
C SER A 22 8.15 12.26 19.16
N CYS A 23 8.48 12.14 17.86
CA CYS A 23 8.03 11.06 17.00
C CYS A 23 9.22 10.35 16.37
N ILE A 24 9.77 9.36 17.07
CA ILE A 24 10.79 8.47 16.51
C ILE A 24 10.10 7.44 15.61
N ARG A 25 9.77 7.85 14.38
CA ARG A 25 9.34 6.92 13.36
C ARG A 25 10.55 6.26 12.73
N LEU A 26 10.59 4.92 12.71
CA LEU A 26 11.58 4.20 11.91
C LEU A 26 11.40 4.57 10.42
N ARG A 27 12.41 5.24 9.85
CA ARG A 27 12.43 5.59 8.42
C ARG A 27 13.04 4.43 7.64
N PRO A 28 12.45 4.03 6.51
CA PRO A 28 13.06 3.01 5.66
C PRO A 28 14.34 3.55 5.02
N GLU A 29 15.40 2.74 5.01
CA GLU A 29 16.73 3.11 4.50
C GLU A 29 17.07 2.39 3.19
N HIS A 30 16.45 1.24 2.94
CA HIS A 30 16.67 0.42 1.75
C HIS A 30 15.42 -0.40 1.41
N ARG A 31 15.41 -1.00 0.22
CA ARG A 31 14.36 -1.95 -0.19
C ARG A 31 14.24 -3.08 0.83
N ASN A 32 13.02 -3.52 1.10
CA ASN A 32 12.70 -4.55 2.11
C ASN A 32 13.13 -4.17 3.55
N HIS A 33 13.37 -2.89 3.84
CA HIS A 33 13.60 -2.47 5.22
C HIS A 33 12.27 -2.46 6.01
N VAL A 34 11.25 -1.80 5.48
CA VAL A 34 9.93 -1.72 6.12
C VAL A 34 8.85 -1.96 5.06
N TRP A 35 8.03 -2.97 5.27
CA TRP A 35 6.77 -3.13 4.55
C TRP A 35 5.62 -2.63 5.40
N ALA A 36 4.75 -1.83 4.82
CA ALA A 36 3.48 -1.44 5.44
C ALA A 36 2.34 -2.21 4.79
N TYR A 37 1.39 -2.69 5.59
CA TYR A 37 0.18 -3.30 5.06
C TYR A 37 -1.07 -2.81 5.81
N ASP A 38 -2.20 -2.80 5.09
CA ASP A 38 -3.46 -2.29 5.60
C ASP A 38 -4.63 -2.87 4.80
N PHE A 39 -5.86 -2.72 5.33
CA PHE A 39 -7.08 -3.08 4.63
C PHE A 39 -7.82 -1.86 4.12
N VAL A 40 -8.19 -1.92 2.84
CA VAL A 40 -9.13 -0.99 2.21
C VAL A 40 -10.46 -1.72 1.98
N PHE A 41 -11.55 -1.08 2.35
CA PHE A 41 -12.89 -1.65 2.20
C PHE A 41 -13.64 -0.95 1.08
N ASP A 42 -14.39 -1.73 0.30
CA ASP A 42 -15.27 -1.28 -0.74
C ASP A 42 -16.48 -2.22 -0.86
N ARG A 43 -17.35 -2.01 -1.84
CA ARG A 43 -18.55 -2.83 -2.08
C ARG A 43 -18.77 -3.03 -3.57
N THR A 44 -19.36 -4.17 -3.92
CA THR A 44 -19.90 -4.37 -5.27
C THR A 44 -21.20 -3.58 -5.45
N ARG A 45 -21.65 -3.46 -6.72
CA ARG A 45 -22.94 -2.85 -7.09
C ARG A 45 -24.13 -3.38 -6.27
N GLU A 46 -24.09 -4.65 -5.91
CA GLU A 46 -25.10 -5.31 -5.07
C GLU A 46 -24.90 -5.07 -3.55
N GLY A 47 -23.99 -4.19 -3.16
CA GLY A 47 -23.68 -3.89 -1.75
C GLY A 47 -22.85 -4.96 -1.03
N ARG A 48 -22.39 -6.02 -1.72
CA ARG A 48 -21.58 -7.08 -1.12
C ARG A 48 -20.18 -6.55 -0.81
N PRO A 49 -19.61 -6.84 0.37
CA PRO A 49 -18.33 -6.29 0.77
C PRO A 49 -17.17 -6.77 -0.11
N LEU A 50 -16.24 -5.86 -0.36
CA LEU A 50 -14.90 -6.12 -0.89
C LEU A 50 -13.87 -5.69 0.15
N LYS A 51 -12.94 -6.58 0.47
CA LYS A 51 -11.83 -6.32 1.39
C LYS A 51 -10.54 -6.48 0.62
N CYS A 52 -9.77 -5.38 0.51
CA CYS A 52 -8.51 -5.32 -0.23
C CYS A 52 -7.36 -5.23 0.77
N LEU A 53 -6.51 -6.27 0.83
CA LEU A 53 -5.25 -6.20 1.54
C LEU A 53 -4.22 -5.53 0.64
N THR A 54 -3.67 -4.42 1.09
CA THR A 54 -2.61 -3.68 0.40
C THR A 54 -1.29 -3.88 1.13
N VAL A 55 -0.20 -4.12 0.41
CA VAL A 55 1.17 -4.20 0.96
C VAL A 55 2.08 -3.33 0.13
N VAL A 56 2.81 -2.43 0.78
CA VAL A 56 3.71 -1.46 0.14
C VAL A 56 5.08 -1.51 0.79
N ASP A 57 6.14 -1.50 0.00
CA ASP A 57 7.49 -1.23 0.49
C ASP A 57 7.65 0.27 0.73
N GLU A 58 7.89 0.67 1.97
CA GLU A 58 7.95 2.08 2.36
C GLU A 58 9.14 2.83 1.75
N TYR A 59 10.22 2.15 1.39
CA TYR A 59 11.40 2.77 0.79
C TYR A 59 11.19 3.03 -0.70
N THR A 60 10.88 1.98 -1.46
CA THR A 60 10.70 2.08 -2.91
C THR A 60 9.36 2.68 -3.31
N ARG A 61 8.38 2.72 -2.40
CA ARG A 61 6.97 3.07 -2.67
C ARG A 61 6.25 2.05 -3.55
N GLU A 62 6.88 0.94 -3.86
CA GLU A 62 6.31 -0.11 -4.69
C GLU A 62 5.12 -0.78 -3.99
N CYS A 63 4.00 -0.88 -4.67
CA CYS A 63 2.88 -1.69 -4.22
C CYS A 63 3.16 -3.16 -4.54
N LEU A 64 3.47 -3.95 -3.53
CA LEU A 64 3.82 -5.35 -3.69
C LEU A 64 2.61 -6.22 -4.04
N VAL A 65 1.44 -5.93 -3.44
CA VAL A 65 0.18 -6.62 -3.72
C VAL A 65 -1.04 -5.77 -3.37
N ILE A 66 -2.12 -5.99 -4.11
CA ILE A 66 -3.50 -5.66 -3.72
C ILE A 66 -4.30 -6.97 -3.85
N GLU A 67 -4.55 -7.64 -2.73
CA GLU A 67 -5.33 -8.88 -2.71
C GLU A 67 -6.79 -8.57 -2.39
N VAL A 68 -7.71 -8.90 -3.30
CA VAL A 68 -9.13 -8.58 -3.17
C VAL A 68 -9.94 -9.84 -2.86
N ALA A 69 -10.74 -9.81 -1.79
CA ALA A 69 -11.64 -10.88 -1.42
C ALA A 69 -12.88 -10.34 -0.69
N ARG A 70 -13.91 -11.16 -0.50
CA ARG A 70 -15.09 -10.79 0.31
C ARG A 70 -14.77 -10.78 1.81
N LYS A 71 -13.93 -11.73 2.23
CA LYS A 71 -13.44 -11.89 3.60
C LYS A 71 -11.96 -12.22 3.53
N GLN A 72 -11.21 -11.72 4.48
CA GLN A 72 -9.80 -12.06 4.64
C GLN A 72 -9.54 -12.28 6.13
N THR A 73 -8.98 -13.42 6.43
CA THR A 73 -8.61 -13.85 7.78
C THR A 73 -7.11 -13.69 8.00
N SER A 74 -6.64 -13.85 9.22
CA SER A 74 -5.20 -13.89 9.52
C SER A 74 -4.44 -14.96 8.74
N ARG A 75 -5.09 -16.09 8.39
CA ARG A 75 -4.50 -17.13 7.54
C ARG A 75 -4.29 -16.64 6.11
N ASP A 76 -5.22 -15.85 5.57
CA ASP A 76 -5.09 -15.28 4.23
C ASP A 76 -3.97 -14.24 4.20
N VAL A 77 -3.86 -13.41 5.24
CA VAL A 77 -2.73 -12.47 5.41
C VAL A 77 -1.40 -13.22 5.42
N LEU A 78 -1.29 -14.29 6.22
CA LEU A 78 -0.08 -15.12 6.28
C LEU A 78 0.30 -15.68 4.91
N ARG A 79 -0.67 -16.25 4.18
CA ARG A 79 -0.44 -16.79 2.83
C ARG A 79 0.08 -15.71 1.88
N THR A 80 -0.54 -14.54 1.89
CA THR A 80 -0.14 -13.43 1.03
C THR A 80 1.26 -12.94 1.38
N LEU A 81 1.57 -12.73 2.66
CA LEU A 81 2.91 -12.33 3.10
C LEU A 81 3.97 -13.36 2.75
N ALA A 82 3.69 -14.67 2.94
CA ALA A 82 4.62 -15.73 2.57
C ALA A 82 4.94 -15.72 1.06
N GLN A 83 3.94 -15.57 0.21
CA GLN A 83 4.13 -15.46 -1.25
C GLN A 83 4.96 -14.22 -1.63
N LEU A 84 4.71 -13.09 -0.97
CA LEU A 84 5.49 -11.87 -1.20
C LEU A 84 6.95 -12.04 -0.77
N MET A 85 7.19 -12.65 0.40
CA MET A 85 8.55 -12.90 0.90
C MET A 85 9.34 -13.85 0.00
N LEU A 86 8.70 -14.86 -0.58
CA LEU A 86 9.33 -15.74 -1.57
C LEU A 86 9.72 -14.98 -2.84
N LYS A 87 8.93 -14.00 -3.25
CA LYS A 87 9.15 -13.26 -4.50
C LYS A 87 10.10 -12.08 -4.35
N HIS A 88 9.99 -11.34 -3.25
CA HIS A 88 10.67 -10.05 -3.05
C HIS A 88 11.77 -10.10 -2.00
N GLY A 89 11.89 -11.20 -1.25
CA GLY A 89 12.73 -11.32 -0.06
C GLY A 89 12.00 -10.98 1.23
N VAL A 90 12.58 -11.34 2.36
CA VAL A 90 12.01 -11.13 3.70
C VAL A 90 12.29 -9.70 4.15
N PRO A 91 11.28 -8.90 4.55
CA PRO A 91 11.51 -7.56 5.07
C PRO A 91 12.09 -7.62 6.48
N LYS A 92 12.83 -6.59 6.88
CA LYS A 92 13.34 -6.48 8.25
C LYS A 92 12.22 -6.13 9.24
N HIS A 93 11.31 -5.27 8.82
CA HIS A 93 10.19 -4.82 9.62
C HIS A 93 8.87 -4.88 8.84
N ILE A 94 7.79 -5.13 9.56
CA ILE A 94 6.43 -4.99 9.03
C ILE A 94 5.66 -4.01 9.93
N ARG A 95 5.04 -3.01 9.30
CA ARG A 95 4.18 -2.02 9.95
C ARG A 95 2.72 -2.27 9.60
N SER A 96 1.85 -2.24 10.61
CA SER A 96 0.41 -2.34 10.45
C SER A 96 -0.32 -1.57 11.54
N ASP A 97 -1.59 -1.32 11.31
CA ASP A 97 -2.50 -0.95 12.37
C ASP A 97 -2.72 -2.12 13.36
N ASN A 98 -3.51 -1.87 14.40
CA ASN A 98 -3.86 -2.86 15.41
C ASN A 98 -5.11 -3.68 15.04
N GLY A 99 -5.38 -3.87 13.74
CA GLY A 99 -6.49 -4.70 13.28
C GLY A 99 -6.40 -6.15 13.78
N PRO A 100 -7.54 -6.79 14.11
CA PRO A 100 -7.55 -8.13 14.72
C PRO A 100 -6.87 -9.19 13.85
N GLU A 101 -6.91 -9.05 12.53
CA GLU A 101 -6.24 -9.95 11.60
C GLU A 101 -4.72 -9.82 11.65
N PHE A 102 -4.20 -8.66 12.04
CA PHE A 102 -2.77 -8.35 12.06
C PHE A 102 -2.14 -8.65 13.42
N VAL A 103 -2.87 -8.36 14.50
CA VAL A 103 -2.42 -8.69 15.87
C VAL A 103 -2.63 -10.16 16.22
N ALA A 104 -3.26 -10.96 15.34
CA ALA A 104 -3.49 -12.38 15.57
C ALA A 104 -2.17 -13.09 15.96
N ARG A 105 -2.21 -13.86 17.03
CA ARG A 105 -1.04 -14.57 17.57
C ARG A 105 -0.31 -15.38 16.51
N ALA A 106 -1.04 -15.99 15.58
CA ALA A 106 -0.48 -16.77 14.47
C ALA A 106 0.42 -15.92 13.56
N VAL A 107 -0.01 -14.69 13.20
CA VAL A 107 0.75 -13.77 12.33
C VAL A 107 2.02 -13.32 13.06
N ARG A 108 1.88 -12.86 14.29
CA ARG A 108 3.03 -12.41 15.11
C ARG A 108 4.06 -13.49 15.35
N SER A 109 3.61 -14.68 15.73
CA SER A 109 4.50 -15.83 15.99
C SER A 109 5.22 -16.29 14.72
N TRP A 110 4.56 -16.24 13.56
CA TRP A 110 5.17 -16.59 12.29
C TRP A 110 6.22 -15.56 11.86
N LEU A 111 5.91 -14.26 11.93
CA LEU A 111 6.85 -13.18 11.62
C LEU A 111 8.08 -13.24 12.54
N SER A 112 7.89 -13.44 13.84
CA SER A 112 8.98 -13.56 14.80
C SER A 112 9.92 -14.71 14.47
N ARG A 113 9.39 -15.87 14.03
CA ARG A 113 10.22 -17.01 13.58
C ARG A 113 11.07 -16.73 12.35
N LEU A 114 10.63 -15.78 11.51
CA LEU A 114 11.39 -15.32 10.35
C LEU A 114 12.35 -14.17 10.68
N GLY A 115 12.45 -13.76 11.94
CA GLY A 115 13.26 -12.61 12.36
C GLY A 115 12.67 -11.25 11.96
N VAL A 116 11.41 -11.22 11.51
CA VAL A 116 10.73 -9.98 11.12
C VAL A 116 10.17 -9.28 12.35
N GLN A 117 10.56 -8.03 12.55
CA GLN A 117 10.05 -7.21 13.65
C GLN A 117 8.72 -6.54 13.25
N THR A 118 7.71 -6.63 14.13
CA THR A 118 6.43 -5.95 13.93
C THR A 118 6.46 -4.57 14.56
N LEU A 119 6.11 -3.55 13.77
CA LEU A 119 5.97 -2.16 14.21
C LEU A 119 4.47 -1.85 14.26
N PHE A 120 3.90 -1.92 15.47
CA PHE A 120 2.50 -1.54 15.67
C PHE A 120 2.40 -0.03 15.86
N ILE A 121 1.35 0.55 15.26
CA ILE A 121 1.06 1.96 15.39
C ILE A 121 0.49 2.21 16.79
N GLU A 122 1.07 3.15 17.52
CA GLU A 122 0.55 3.54 18.81
C GLU A 122 -0.83 4.22 18.67
N ARG A 123 -1.69 4.02 19.66
CA ARG A 123 -2.99 4.70 19.71
C ARG A 123 -2.76 6.21 19.76
N GLY A 124 -3.30 6.94 18.79
CA GLY A 124 -3.14 8.39 18.68
C GLY A 124 -1.98 8.84 17.79
N SER A 125 -1.25 7.92 17.14
CA SER A 125 -0.13 8.20 16.25
C SER A 125 -0.41 7.84 14.77
N PRO A 126 -1.48 8.34 14.14
CA PRO A 126 -1.84 7.99 12.76
C PRO A 126 -0.73 8.33 11.75
N TRP A 127 0.11 9.33 12.04
CA TRP A 127 1.24 9.71 11.18
C TRP A 127 2.28 8.59 10.98
N GLU A 128 2.33 7.59 11.88
CA GLU A 128 3.23 6.45 11.72
C GLU A 128 2.87 5.59 10.52
N ASN A 129 1.58 5.56 10.12
CA ASN A 129 1.09 4.80 8.98
C ASN A 129 0.97 5.62 7.67
N GLY A 130 1.45 6.85 7.67
CA GLY A 130 1.21 7.81 6.59
C GLY A 130 1.60 7.34 5.17
N TYR A 131 2.48 6.34 5.02
CA TYR A 131 2.83 5.83 3.69
C TYR A 131 1.72 4.95 3.10
N ILE A 132 1.22 4.00 3.87
CA ILE A 132 0.13 3.13 3.41
C ILE A 132 -1.19 3.91 3.31
N GLU A 133 -1.44 4.85 4.23
CA GLU A 133 -2.61 5.72 4.16
C GLU A 133 -2.60 6.58 2.90
N SER A 134 -1.45 7.20 2.57
CA SER A 134 -1.29 7.95 1.33
C SER A 134 -1.45 7.08 0.08
N PHE A 135 -0.97 5.83 0.12
CA PHE A 135 -1.18 4.86 -0.95
C PHE A 135 -2.67 4.49 -1.08
N ASN A 136 -3.32 4.14 0.02
CA ASN A 136 -4.73 3.77 0.05
C ASN A 136 -5.64 4.94 -0.38
N GLY A 137 -5.28 6.18 -0.03
CA GLY A 137 -5.95 7.38 -0.54
C GLY A 137 -5.91 7.45 -2.06
N LYS A 138 -4.74 7.24 -2.67
CA LYS A 138 -4.61 7.23 -4.14
C LYS A 138 -5.38 6.09 -4.78
N LEU A 139 -5.33 4.88 -4.20
CA LEU A 139 -6.13 3.75 -4.69
C LEU A 139 -7.62 4.07 -4.68
N ARG A 140 -8.11 4.75 -3.62
CA ARG A 140 -9.51 5.20 -3.56
C ARG A 140 -9.82 6.25 -4.62
N ASP A 141 -9.03 7.30 -4.69
CA ASP A 141 -9.31 8.45 -5.55
C ASP A 141 -9.18 8.11 -7.04
N GLU A 142 -8.22 7.26 -7.39
CA GLU A 142 -7.87 6.94 -8.79
C GLU A 142 -8.60 5.70 -9.33
N LEU A 143 -9.12 4.81 -8.46
CA LEU A 143 -9.81 3.60 -8.89
C LEU A 143 -11.13 3.36 -8.15
N LEU A 144 -11.11 3.16 -6.82
CA LEU A 144 -12.26 2.62 -6.11
C LEU A 144 -13.47 3.57 -6.13
N ASN A 145 -13.25 4.88 -6.04
CA ASN A 145 -14.33 5.88 -6.08
C ASN A 145 -14.89 6.11 -7.50
N GLY A 146 -14.12 5.76 -8.54
CA GLY A 146 -14.52 5.94 -9.95
C GLY A 146 -15.16 4.70 -10.56
N GLU A 147 -15.03 3.53 -9.95
CA GLU A 147 -15.47 2.26 -10.52
C GLU A 147 -16.60 1.61 -9.71
N ILE A 148 -17.55 0.99 -10.42
CA ILE A 148 -18.62 0.21 -9.80
C ILE A 148 -18.37 -1.27 -10.11
N PHE A 149 -17.81 -2.00 -9.17
CA PHE A 149 -17.51 -3.41 -9.34
C PHE A 149 -18.77 -4.28 -9.28
N THR A 150 -18.96 -5.15 -10.26
CA THR A 150 -20.06 -6.12 -10.27
C THR A 150 -19.67 -7.41 -9.56
N THR A 151 -18.39 -7.80 -9.68
CA THR A 151 -17.87 -9.06 -9.11
C THR A 151 -16.54 -8.86 -8.42
N VAL A 152 -16.17 -9.80 -7.53
CA VAL A 152 -14.82 -9.86 -6.93
C VAL A 152 -13.73 -10.06 -8.00
N HIS A 153 -14.06 -10.83 -9.05
CA HIS A 153 -13.12 -11.09 -10.14
C HIS A 153 -12.78 -9.81 -10.89
N GLU A 154 -13.78 -9.03 -11.26
CA GLU A 154 -13.61 -7.73 -11.90
C GLU A 154 -12.75 -6.79 -11.04
N ALA A 155 -13.07 -6.68 -9.73
CA ALA A 155 -12.27 -5.90 -8.81
C ALA A 155 -10.80 -6.34 -8.76
N ARG A 156 -10.52 -7.66 -8.81
CA ARG A 156 -9.16 -8.20 -8.89
C ARG A 156 -8.44 -7.80 -10.15
N VAL A 157 -9.10 -7.88 -11.30
CA VAL A 157 -8.52 -7.52 -12.60
C VAL A 157 -8.17 -6.04 -12.62
N LEU A 158 -9.11 -5.17 -12.24
CA LEU A 158 -8.93 -3.72 -12.28
C LEU A 158 -7.89 -3.25 -11.24
N THR A 159 -7.89 -3.79 -10.03
CA THR A 159 -6.85 -3.46 -9.03
C THR A 159 -5.47 -3.97 -9.44
N ALA A 160 -5.38 -5.13 -10.10
CA ALA A 160 -4.10 -5.63 -10.61
C ALA A 160 -3.56 -4.76 -11.75
N TRP A 161 -4.44 -4.30 -12.65
CA TRP A 161 -4.09 -3.34 -13.70
C TRP A 161 -3.63 -2.02 -13.10
N TRP A 162 -4.41 -1.42 -12.19
CA TRP A 162 -4.08 -0.17 -11.52
C TRP A 162 -2.74 -0.27 -10.77
N ARG A 163 -2.48 -1.38 -10.05
CA ARG A 163 -1.20 -1.62 -9.38
C ARG A 163 -0.03 -1.61 -10.37
N ARG A 164 -0.21 -2.18 -11.56
CA ARG A 164 0.81 -2.15 -12.62
C ARG A 164 1.06 -0.72 -13.09
N GLN A 165 0.02 0.07 -13.32
CA GLN A 165 0.15 1.48 -13.69
C GLN A 165 0.83 2.28 -12.57
N TYR A 166 0.41 2.08 -11.33
CA TYR A 166 1.01 2.71 -10.15
C TYR A 166 2.51 2.45 -10.04
N ASN A 167 2.93 1.21 -10.21
CA ASN A 167 4.31 0.80 -10.02
C ASN A 167 5.23 1.19 -11.19
N HIS A 168 4.77 1.15 -12.44
CA HIS A 168 5.64 1.23 -13.61
C HIS A 168 5.46 2.51 -14.46
N VAL A 169 4.34 3.19 -14.31
CA VAL A 169 3.99 4.34 -15.17
C VAL A 169 3.81 5.61 -14.35
N ARG A 170 3.12 5.52 -13.21
CA ARG A 170 2.75 6.68 -12.42
C ARG A 170 3.96 7.40 -11.84
N PRO A 171 4.15 8.72 -12.11
CA PRO A 171 5.25 9.47 -11.51
C PRO A 171 4.98 9.73 -10.01
N HIS A 172 6.04 9.63 -9.20
CA HIS A 172 6.00 9.88 -7.77
C HIS A 172 6.94 11.02 -7.39
N SER A 173 6.40 12.10 -6.84
CA SER A 173 7.19 13.28 -6.43
C SER A 173 8.27 12.93 -5.41
N ALA A 174 7.99 12.01 -4.47
CA ALA A 174 8.96 11.55 -3.48
C ALA A 174 10.13 10.74 -4.07
N LEU A 175 10.03 10.31 -5.33
CA LEU A 175 11.04 9.54 -6.07
C LEU A 175 11.64 10.35 -7.24
N GLY A 176 11.54 11.68 -7.19
CA GLY A 176 11.99 12.53 -8.28
C GLY A 176 11.19 12.29 -9.56
N TYR A 177 9.89 12.08 -9.43
CA TYR A 177 8.94 11.79 -10.52
C TYR A 177 9.21 10.48 -11.28
N ARG A 178 9.99 9.57 -10.69
CA ARG A 178 10.15 8.20 -11.23
C ARG A 178 9.06 7.28 -10.71
N PRO A 179 8.69 6.24 -11.46
CA PRO A 179 7.81 5.19 -10.96
C PRO A 179 8.50 4.35 -9.86
N PRO A 180 7.73 3.72 -8.94
CA PRO A 180 8.27 2.97 -7.81
C PRO A 180 9.07 1.73 -8.16
N ALA A 181 8.60 0.94 -9.15
CA ALA A 181 9.32 -0.24 -9.59
C ALA A 181 10.46 0.15 -10.52
N PRO A 182 11.62 -0.51 -10.43
CA PRO A 182 12.68 -0.30 -11.42
C PRO A 182 12.14 -0.63 -12.82
N ALA A 183 12.50 0.20 -13.80
CA ALA A 183 12.24 -0.12 -15.19
C ALA A 183 12.75 -1.56 -15.44
N VAL A 184 11.87 -2.44 -15.92
CA VAL A 184 12.28 -3.76 -16.37
C VAL A 184 13.20 -3.49 -17.55
N SER A 185 14.50 -3.59 -17.33
CA SER A 185 15.47 -3.59 -18.41
C SER A 185 15.15 -4.83 -19.25
N ASN A 186 14.50 -4.61 -20.40
CA ASN A 186 14.33 -5.66 -21.40
C ASN A 186 15.74 -6.09 -21.85
N PRO A 187 16.19 -7.31 -21.55
CA PRO A 187 17.53 -7.75 -21.96
C PRO A 187 17.68 -7.92 -23.47
N SER A 188 16.64 -7.69 -24.27
CA SER A 188 16.62 -7.89 -25.70
C SER A 188 17.06 -6.69 -26.58
N ILE A 189 17.44 -5.55 -25.99
CA ILE A 189 17.89 -4.37 -26.78
C ILE A 189 19.41 -4.15 -26.68
N ALA A 190 20.13 -4.86 -25.81
CA ALA A 190 21.57 -4.69 -25.63
C ALA A 190 22.44 -5.56 -26.58
N ALA A 191 21.85 -6.29 -27.52
CA ALA A 191 22.57 -7.18 -28.45
C ALA A 191 22.54 -6.71 -29.93
N ALA A 192 22.22 -5.43 -30.17
CA ALA A 192 22.24 -4.86 -31.52
C ALA A 192 22.90 -3.48 -31.52
N SER A 193 24.17 -3.42 -31.18
CA SER A 193 25.06 -2.27 -31.45
C SER A 193 26.49 -2.77 -31.63
#